data_7edfdb17bbe4685852697d4457ab0dbd
#
_entry.id   7edfdb17bbe4685852697d4457ab0dbd
#
_cell.length_a   1.000
_cell.length_b   1.000
_cell.length_c   1.000
_cell.angle_alpha   90.00
_cell.angle_beta   90.00
_cell.angle_gamma   90.00
#
_symmetry.space_group_name_H-M   'P 1'
#
loop_
_entity.id
_entity.type
_entity.pdbx_description
1 polymer ?
#
loop_
_entity_poly.entity_id
_entity_poly.type
_entity_poly.pdbx_seq_one_letter_code
_entity_poly.pdbx_strand_id
1 'polypeptide(L)'
;MVRPFTSQNIIAALKVKGKNVKTLLSFRMEFNGRNMTYYTQDFTPNVVFCFKNCFNVYETIYLNAVTTTKTKVNRSMAISQGRHSFYDQSVDKTYEVETAPMSQAEAEWVEQLFMSHSVRLGTASDPNTLPEVIISDSTCEIDDNDEKLHQVKFTWQFVDHCPHLQTSAKTDESRIFTEPYNQTFN
;
A
#
# COMPACT_ATOMS: atom_id res chain seq x y z
N MET A 1 -8.41 -15.32 -24.11
CA MET A 1 -9.09 -15.08 -22.83
C MET A 1 -8.20 -15.65 -21.72
N VAL A 2 -7.49 -14.79 -21.00
CA VAL A 2 -6.60 -15.20 -19.89
C VAL A 2 -7.51 -15.44 -18.68
N ARG A 3 -7.59 -16.67 -18.20
CA ARG A 3 -8.32 -16.96 -16.95
C ARG A 3 -7.38 -16.69 -15.77
N PRO A 4 -7.79 -15.92 -14.77
CA PRO A 4 -6.96 -15.73 -13.58
C PRO A 4 -6.73 -17.08 -12.88
N PHE A 5 -5.50 -17.32 -12.47
CA PHE A 5 -5.15 -18.47 -11.63
C PHE A 5 -5.65 -18.22 -10.21
N THR A 6 -6.83 -18.69 -9.91
CA THR A 6 -7.35 -18.72 -8.54
C THR A 6 -7.22 -20.14 -7.97
N SER A 7 -7.06 -20.27 -6.66
CA SER A 7 -7.01 -21.58 -5.99
C SER A 7 -8.25 -22.43 -6.34
N GLN A 8 -9.42 -21.81 -6.46
CA GLN A 8 -10.65 -22.49 -6.84
C GLN A 8 -10.60 -23.07 -8.26
N ASN A 9 -10.02 -22.34 -9.23
CA ASN A 9 -9.88 -22.81 -10.60
C ASN A 9 -8.90 -23.99 -10.69
N ILE A 10 -7.83 -23.99 -9.91
CA ILE A 10 -6.86 -25.08 -9.83
C ILE A 10 -7.50 -26.31 -9.18
N ILE A 11 -8.22 -26.16 -8.08
CA ILE A 11 -8.96 -27.24 -7.42
C ILE A 11 -10.00 -27.84 -8.39
N ALA A 12 -10.74 -27.01 -9.12
CA ALA A 12 -11.70 -27.47 -10.12
C ALA A 12 -11.02 -28.28 -11.23
N ALA A 13 -9.88 -27.81 -11.74
CA ALA A 13 -9.11 -28.53 -12.75
C ALA A 13 -8.57 -29.89 -12.24
N LEU A 14 -8.15 -29.95 -10.98
CA LEU A 14 -7.69 -31.18 -10.34
C LEU A 14 -8.84 -32.18 -10.12
N LYS A 15 -10.03 -31.71 -9.77
CA LYS A 15 -11.23 -32.53 -9.65
C LYS A 15 -11.62 -33.18 -10.99
N VAL A 16 -11.52 -32.44 -12.08
CA VAL A 16 -11.75 -32.97 -13.43
C VAL A 16 -10.77 -34.10 -13.77
N LYS A 17 -9.55 -34.06 -13.25
CA LYS A 17 -8.53 -35.11 -13.38
C LYS A 17 -8.66 -36.23 -12.33
N GLY A 18 -9.80 -36.33 -11.64
CA GLY A 18 -10.07 -37.37 -10.64
C GLY A 18 -9.32 -37.24 -9.32
N LYS A 19 -8.70 -36.08 -9.05
CA LYS A 19 -8.03 -35.82 -7.78
C LYS A 19 -8.99 -35.13 -6.80
N ASN A 20 -9.22 -35.76 -5.65
CA ASN A 20 -10.06 -35.17 -4.60
C ASN A 20 -9.22 -34.28 -3.68
N VAL A 21 -9.10 -33.02 -4.05
CA VAL A 21 -8.35 -32.01 -3.29
C VAL A 21 -9.35 -31.12 -2.56
N LYS A 22 -9.27 -31.09 -1.24
CA LYS A 22 -10.10 -30.23 -0.39
C LYS A 22 -9.48 -28.85 -0.21
N THR A 23 -8.16 -28.80 -0.01
CA THR A 23 -7.38 -27.58 0.25
C THR A 23 -6.12 -27.61 -0.59
N LEU A 24 -5.81 -26.49 -1.22
CA LEU A 24 -4.58 -26.30 -1.95
C LEU A 24 -3.64 -25.49 -1.06
N LEU A 25 -2.52 -26.05 -0.66
CA LEU A 25 -1.50 -25.37 0.16
C LEU A 25 -0.45 -24.68 -0.70
N SER A 26 -0.04 -25.36 -1.78
CA SER A 26 0.90 -24.82 -2.75
C SER A 26 0.74 -25.50 -4.10
N PHE A 27 1.22 -24.85 -5.14
CA PHE A 27 1.34 -25.48 -6.46
C PHE A 27 2.63 -24.99 -7.15
N ARG A 28 3.20 -25.86 -7.97
CA ARG A 28 4.38 -25.55 -8.75
C ARG A 28 3.99 -25.39 -10.21
N MET A 29 4.45 -24.34 -10.83
CA MET A 29 4.40 -24.15 -12.27
C MET A 29 5.82 -24.27 -12.83
N GLU A 30 5.93 -25.01 -13.94
CA GLU A 30 7.15 -25.10 -14.72
C GLU A 30 6.93 -24.39 -16.05
N PHE A 31 7.81 -23.45 -16.37
CA PHE A 31 7.80 -22.74 -17.64
C PHE A 31 9.24 -22.53 -18.12
N ASN A 32 9.56 -23.00 -19.32
CA ASN A 32 10.90 -22.89 -19.91
C ASN A 32 12.03 -23.39 -18.98
N GLY A 33 11.82 -24.51 -18.30
CA GLY A 33 12.82 -25.09 -17.38
C GLY A 33 12.97 -24.32 -16.05
N ARG A 34 12.16 -23.30 -15.81
CA ARG A 34 12.09 -22.59 -14.53
C ARG A 34 10.91 -23.09 -13.72
N ASN A 35 11.18 -23.43 -12.47
CA ASN A 35 10.16 -23.84 -11.52
C ASN A 35 9.78 -22.66 -10.64
N MET A 36 8.49 -22.37 -10.58
CA MET A 36 7.93 -21.35 -9.67
C MET A 36 6.95 -22.03 -8.74
N THR A 37 7.15 -21.90 -7.45
CA THR A 37 6.26 -22.45 -6.42
C THR A 37 5.41 -21.33 -5.86
N TYR A 38 4.10 -21.51 -5.87
CA TYR A 38 3.12 -20.60 -5.32
C TYR A 38 2.50 -21.24 -4.09
N TYR A 39 2.47 -20.51 -2.99
CA TYR A 39 1.81 -20.91 -1.76
C TYR A 39 0.45 -20.25 -1.71
N THR A 40 -0.57 -21.02 -1.34
CA THR A 40 -1.90 -20.48 -1.09
C THR A 40 -2.07 -20.32 0.41
N GLN A 41 -2.26 -19.12 0.86
CA GLN A 41 -2.53 -18.85 2.27
C GLN A 41 -4.04 -18.69 2.47
N ASP A 42 -4.53 -19.23 3.57
CA ASP A 42 -5.95 -19.19 3.94
C ASP A 42 -6.22 -17.99 4.85
N PHE A 43 -5.76 -16.80 4.42
CA PHE A 43 -6.02 -15.55 5.13
C PHE A 43 -6.58 -14.49 4.18
N THR A 44 -7.37 -13.60 4.73
CA THR A 44 -7.81 -12.40 4.00
C THR A 44 -6.73 -11.34 4.14
N PRO A 45 -6.01 -10.97 3.07
CA PRO A 45 -4.99 -9.95 3.14
C PRO A 45 -5.63 -8.61 3.48
N ASN A 46 -5.03 -7.89 4.42
CA ASN A 46 -5.48 -6.57 4.83
C ASN A 46 -4.63 -5.43 4.26
N VAL A 47 -3.48 -5.76 3.69
CA VAL A 47 -2.59 -4.81 3.01
C VAL A 47 -2.19 -5.39 1.66
N VAL A 48 -2.40 -4.60 0.60
CA VAL A 48 -2.12 -5.02 -0.77
C VAL A 48 -1.38 -3.89 -1.48
N PHE A 49 -0.23 -4.22 -2.06
CA PHE A 49 0.54 -3.31 -2.90
C PHE A 49 0.74 -3.89 -4.29
N CYS A 50 0.72 -3.01 -5.28
CA CYS A 50 1.13 -3.29 -6.64
C CYS A 50 2.43 -2.51 -6.90
N PHE A 51 3.50 -3.19 -7.29
CA PHE A 51 4.80 -2.57 -7.48
C PHE A 51 5.47 -3.07 -8.75
N LYS A 52 6.41 -2.30 -9.28
CA LYS A 52 7.25 -2.73 -10.40
C LYS A 52 8.45 -3.50 -9.88
N ASN A 53 8.57 -4.76 -10.30
CA ASN A 53 9.71 -5.61 -9.98
C ASN A 53 10.97 -5.22 -10.79
N CYS A 54 12.09 -5.90 -10.57
CA CYS A 54 13.36 -5.67 -11.25
C CYS A 54 13.30 -5.84 -12.79
N PHE A 55 12.27 -6.51 -13.32
CA PHE A 55 12.01 -6.66 -14.75
C PHE A 55 11.08 -5.56 -15.31
N ASN A 56 10.73 -4.54 -14.51
CA ASN A 56 9.82 -3.45 -14.87
C ASN A 56 8.39 -3.94 -15.18
N VAL A 57 7.98 -5.06 -14.58
CA VAL A 57 6.63 -5.63 -14.67
C VAL A 57 5.90 -5.39 -13.36
N TYR A 58 4.63 -5.04 -13.45
CA TYR A 58 3.79 -4.90 -12.26
C TYR A 58 3.49 -6.25 -11.62
N GLU A 59 3.73 -6.32 -10.33
CA GLU A 59 3.47 -7.47 -9.48
C GLU A 59 2.65 -7.03 -8.27
N THR A 60 1.77 -7.91 -7.79
CA THR A 60 0.93 -7.61 -6.64
C THR A 60 1.34 -8.47 -5.46
N ILE A 61 1.60 -7.83 -4.34
CA ILE A 61 1.91 -8.47 -3.07
C ILE A 61 0.75 -8.31 -2.08
N TYR A 62 0.39 -9.42 -1.45
CA TYR A 62 -0.68 -9.51 -0.47
C TYR A 62 -0.05 -9.79 0.89
N LEU A 63 -0.24 -8.88 1.83
CA LEU A 63 0.36 -8.98 3.16
C LEU A 63 -0.71 -9.15 4.23
N ASN A 64 -0.42 -10.00 5.20
CA ASN A 64 -1.11 -10.03 6.47
C ASN A 64 -0.30 -9.16 7.44
N ALA A 65 -0.83 -8.01 7.79
CA ALA A 65 -0.07 -7.02 8.56
C ALA A 65 -0.98 -6.17 9.44
N VAL A 66 -0.41 -5.62 10.49
CA VAL A 66 -1.06 -4.58 11.29
C VAL A 66 -0.63 -3.22 10.75
N THR A 67 -1.60 -2.36 10.46
CA THR A 67 -1.33 -1.00 9.98
C THR A 67 -1.69 0.01 11.05
N THR A 68 -0.72 0.82 11.45
CA THR A 68 -0.90 1.93 12.40
C THR A 68 -0.84 3.24 11.63
N THR A 69 -1.90 4.04 11.70
CA THR A 69 -1.94 5.37 11.09
C THR A 69 -1.41 6.41 12.06
N LYS A 70 -0.39 7.16 11.65
CA LYS A 70 0.15 8.29 12.39
C LYS A 70 -0.21 9.58 11.64
N THR A 71 -0.85 10.51 12.34
CA THR A 71 -1.21 11.81 11.79
C THR A 71 -0.46 12.88 12.56
N LYS A 72 0.34 13.66 11.86
CA LYS A 72 1.05 14.83 12.40
C LYS A 72 0.42 16.08 11.82
N VAL A 73 -0.07 16.95 12.69
CA VAL A 73 -0.65 18.24 12.30
C VAL A 73 0.32 19.34 12.75
N ASN A 74 0.88 20.06 11.78
CA ASN A 74 1.70 21.24 12.04
C ASN A 74 0.82 22.46 11.79
N ARG A 75 0.78 23.39 12.76
CA ARG A 75 -0.03 24.60 12.67
C ARG A 75 0.84 25.81 12.95
N SER A 76 0.75 26.77 12.07
CA SER A 76 1.37 28.09 12.25
C SER A 76 0.35 29.07 12.80
N MET A 77 0.70 29.74 13.88
CA MET A 77 -0.17 30.69 14.56
C MET A 77 0.33 32.12 14.37
N ALA A 78 -0.59 33.05 14.18
CA ALA A 78 -0.34 34.49 14.21
C ALA A 78 -1.19 35.13 15.30
N ILE A 79 -0.67 36.23 15.83
CA ILE A 79 -1.40 37.09 16.76
C ILE A 79 -1.87 38.33 16.00
N SER A 80 -3.17 38.51 15.92
CA SER A 80 -3.76 39.72 15.36
C SER A 80 -4.72 40.32 16.38
N GLN A 81 -4.57 41.58 16.68
CA GLN A 81 -5.40 42.32 17.66
C GLN A 81 -5.54 41.61 19.02
N GLY A 82 -4.46 40.99 19.50
CA GLY A 82 -4.44 40.26 20.77
C GLY A 82 -5.14 38.87 20.73
N ARG A 83 -5.55 38.41 19.57
CA ARG A 83 -6.14 37.06 19.37
C ARG A 83 -5.19 36.16 18.59
N HIS A 84 -5.07 34.93 19.03
CA HIS A 84 -4.37 33.90 18.29
C HIS A 84 -5.26 33.36 17.18
N SER A 85 -4.75 33.31 15.95
CA SER A 85 -5.39 32.67 14.80
C SER A 85 -4.43 31.77 14.08
N PHE A 86 -4.94 30.69 13.48
CA PHE A 86 -4.16 29.82 12.61
C PHE A 86 -4.18 30.42 11.19
N TYR A 87 -3.01 30.57 10.58
CA TYR A 87 -2.92 31.05 9.18
C TYR A 87 -2.39 29.98 8.23
N ASP A 88 -1.79 28.90 8.76
CA ASP A 88 -1.29 27.81 7.95
C ASP A 88 -1.41 26.50 8.73
N GLN A 89 -1.71 25.41 8.00
CA GLN A 89 -1.82 24.08 8.55
C GLN A 89 -1.34 23.05 7.53
N SER A 90 -0.38 22.23 7.92
CA SER A 90 -0.02 21.01 7.17
C SER A 90 -0.41 19.78 7.96
N VAL A 91 -0.87 18.74 7.24
CA VAL A 91 -1.26 17.47 7.83
C VAL A 91 -0.49 16.36 7.12
N ASP A 92 0.44 15.74 7.85
CA ASP A 92 1.23 14.62 7.37
C ASP A 92 0.62 13.32 7.89
N LYS A 93 0.24 12.42 6.99
CA LYS A 93 -0.24 11.08 7.33
C LYS A 93 0.76 10.04 6.88
N THR A 94 1.23 9.26 7.82
CA THR A 94 2.09 8.11 7.58
C THR A 94 1.44 6.84 8.10
N TYR A 95 1.71 5.75 7.42
CA TYR A 95 1.15 4.44 7.71
C TYR A 95 2.29 3.48 8.01
N GLU A 96 2.38 3.06 9.26
CA GLU A 96 3.37 2.08 9.70
C GLU A 96 2.75 0.69 9.61
N VAL A 97 3.44 -0.21 8.92
CA VAL A 97 3.00 -1.57 8.68
C VAL A 97 3.95 -2.53 9.37
N GLU A 98 3.40 -3.44 10.14
CA GLU A 98 4.12 -4.55 10.76
C GLU A 98 3.50 -5.85 10.26
N THR A 99 4.27 -6.65 9.52
CA THR A 99 3.77 -7.89 8.94
C THR A 99 3.65 -9.00 9.98
N ALA A 100 2.74 -9.95 9.73
CA ALA A 100 2.77 -11.22 10.44
C ALA A 100 4.10 -11.95 10.14
N PRO A 101 4.52 -12.86 11.03
CA PRO A 101 5.68 -13.69 10.79
C PRO A 101 5.56 -14.46 9.46
N MET A 102 6.60 -14.41 8.65
CA MET A 102 6.66 -15.01 7.32
C MET A 102 7.95 -15.81 7.12
N SER A 103 8.00 -16.65 6.09
CA SER A 103 9.20 -17.39 5.70
C SER A 103 10.25 -16.46 5.12
N GLN A 104 11.50 -16.91 5.07
CA GLN A 104 12.61 -16.18 4.47
C GLN A 104 12.31 -15.80 3.01
N ALA A 105 11.81 -16.75 2.21
CA ALA A 105 11.48 -16.49 0.80
C ALA A 105 10.38 -15.43 0.61
N GLU A 106 9.42 -15.34 1.54
CA GLU A 106 8.42 -14.28 1.54
C GLU A 106 9.02 -12.93 1.95
N ALA A 107 9.93 -12.92 2.92
CA ALA A 107 10.62 -11.70 3.34
C ALA A 107 11.50 -11.14 2.21
N GLU A 108 12.26 -12.00 1.52
CA GLU A 108 13.04 -11.63 0.33
C GLU A 108 12.16 -11.07 -0.81
N TRP A 109 10.94 -11.59 -0.94
CA TRP A 109 9.98 -11.05 -1.91
C TRP A 109 9.46 -9.66 -1.50
N VAL A 110 9.20 -9.46 -0.21
CA VAL A 110 8.82 -8.13 0.33
C VAL A 110 9.96 -7.11 0.14
N GLU A 111 11.21 -7.54 0.22
CA GLU A 111 12.36 -6.67 -0.01
C GLU A 111 12.35 -6.06 -1.43
N GLN A 112 11.87 -6.78 -2.44
CA GLN A 112 11.72 -6.25 -3.80
C GLN A 112 10.72 -5.08 -3.87
N LEU A 113 9.71 -5.07 -3.00
CA LEU A 113 8.79 -3.94 -2.86
C LEU A 113 9.54 -2.67 -2.44
N PHE A 114 10.52 -2.78 -1.52
CA PHE A 114 11.30 -1.63 -1.03
C PHE A 114 12.26 -1.08 -2.08
N MET A 115 12.76 -1.93 -2.96
CA MET A 115 13.64 -1.54 -4.07
C MET A 115 12.88 -0.96 -5.25
N SER A 116 11.56 -1.04 -5.26
CA SER A 116 10.74 -0.58 -6.38
C SER A 116 10.65 0.93 -6.46
N HIS A 117 10.80 1.47 -7.67
CA HIS A 117 10.62 2.89 -7.96
C HIS A 117 9.16 3.32 -8.12
N SER A 118 8.25 2.36 -8.25
CA SER A 118 6.82 2.63 -8.44
C SER A 118 6.01 1.64 -7.62
N VAL A 119 5.45 2.15 -6.54
CA VAL A 119 4.59 1.39 -5.62
C VAL A 119 3.22 2.04 -5.58
N ARG A 120 2.19 1.22 -5.62
CA ARG A 120 0.79 1.62 -5.63
C ARG A 120 -0.01 0.82 -4.62
N LEU A 121 -1.00 1.44 -4.02
CA LEU A 121 -1.85 0.79 -3.02
C LEU A 121 -3.04 0.10 -3.68
N GLY A 122 -3.17 -1.20 -3.44
CA GLY A 122 -4.30 -1.99 -3.92
C GLY A 122 -3.98 -2.88 -5.10
N THR A 123 -5.02 -3.38 -5.75
CA THR A 123 -4.95 -4.22 -6.95
C THR A 123 -5.98 -3.76 -7.98
N ALA A 124 -5.60 -3.67 -9.23
CA ALA A 124 -6.47 -3.35 -10.35
C ALA A 124 -6.00 -4.03 -11.64
N SER A 125 -6.89 -4.12 -12.63
CA SER A 125 -6.54 -4.60 -13.97
C SER A 125 -5.56 -3.64 -14.68
N ASP A 126 -5.68 -2.35 -14.41
CA ASP A 126 -4.71 -1.32 -14.78
C ASP A 126 -4.08 -0.72 -13.53
N PRO A 127 -2.82 -1.07 -13.23
CA PRO A 127 -2.11 -0.54 -12.08
C PRO A 127 -1.98 0.98 -12.05
N ASN A 128 -2.02 1.65 -13.23
CA ASN A 128 -1.87 3.11 -13.30
C ASN A 128 -3.06 3.88 -12.71
N THR A 129 -4.18 3.21 -12.50
CA THR A 129 -5.37 3.80 -11.86
C THR A 129 -5.30 3.79 -10.33
N LEU A 130 -4.34 3.06 -9.76
CA LEU A 130 -4.17 2.95 -8.32
C LEU A 130 -3.40 4.15 -7.76
N PRO A 131 -3.71 4.57 -6.52
CA PRO A 131 -2.98 5.64 -5.85
C PRO A 131 -1.51 5.25 -5.64
N GLU A 132 -0.63 6.16 -5.96
CA GLU A 132 0.81 5.98 -5.80
C GLU A 132 1.24 6.29 -4.36
N VAL A 133 2.17 5.48 -3.86
CA VAL A 133 2.68 5.58 -2.50
C VAL A 133 4.20 5.52 -2.48
N ILE A 134 4.80 6.13 -1.47
CA ILE A 134 6.23 6.08 -1.22
C ILE A 134 6.46 5.30 0.06
N ILE A 135 7.41 4.36 0.02
CA ILE A 135 7.92 3.72 1.22
C ILE A 135 9.07 4.59 1.74
N SER A 136 8.86 5.18 2.91
CA SER A 136 9.78 6.18 3.48
C SER A 136 10.82 5.57 4.41
N ASP A 137 10.48 4.45 5.03
CA ASP A 137 11.35 3.73 5.95
C ASP A 137 11.01 2.25 5.92
N SER A 138 12.03 1.39 5.90
CA SER A 138 11.84 -0.05 5.89
C SER A 138 12.94 -0.75 6.65
N THR A 139 12.56 -1.71 7.48
CA THR A 139 13.49 -2.58 8.21
C THR A 139 13.10 -4.02 7.91
N CYS A 140 14.01 -4.73 7.27
CA CYS A 140 13.90 -6.16 6.99
C CYS A 140 15.16 -6.82 7.50
N GLU A 141 15.05 -7.61 8.56
CA GLU A 141 16.14 -8.43 9.08
C GLU A 141 15.89 -9.88 8.67
N ILE A 142 16.70 -10.39 7.76
CA ILE A 142 16.65 -11.77 7.29
C ILE A 142 17.86 -12.50 7.84
N ASP A 143 17.61 -13.41 8.75
CA ASP A 143 18.64 -14.33 9.26
C ASP A 143 18.75 -15.54 8.32
N ASP A 144 19.97 -16.06 8.16
CA ASP A 144 20.27 -17.27 7.37
C ASP A 144 19.83 -18.57 8.10
N ASN A 145 18.78 -18.48 8.90
CA ASN A 145 18.24 -19.63 9.64
C ASN A 145 16.84 -19.96 9.13
N ASP A 146 16.75 -21.00 8.31
CA ASP A 146 15.50 -21.49 7.69
C ASP A 146 14.38 -21.84 8.68
N GLU A 147 14.72 -22.04 9.96
CA GLU A 147 13.74 -22.36 11.01
C GLU A 147 13.11 -21.13 11.64
N LYS A 148 13.65 -19.93 11.38
CA LYS A 148 13.15 -18.67 11.94
C LYS A 148 12.10 -18.03 11.04
N LEU A 149 11.07 -17.50 11.67
CA LEU A 149 10.11 -16.64 10.99
C LEU A 149 10.55 -15.18 11.07
N HIS A 150 10.44 -14.48 9.96
CA HIS A 150 10.86 -13.09 9.80
C HIS A 150 9.66 -12.14 9.89
N GLN A 151 9.85 -11.01 10.52
CA GLN A 151 8.90 -9.91 10.51
C GLN A 151 9.49 -8.71 9.78
N VAL A 152 8.67 -8.08 8.96
CA VAL A 152 9.06 -6.90 8.20
C VAL A 152 8.25 -5.71 8.69
N LYS A 153 8.95 -4.58 8.92
CA LYS A 153 8.34 -3.32 9.31
C LYS A 153 8.69 -2.27 8.29
N PHE A 154 7.70 -1.49 7.89
CA PHE A 154 7.92 -0.37 6.98
C PHE A 154 6.87 0.71 7.15
N THR A 155 7.23 1.91 6.72
CA THR A 155 6.35 3.07 6.75
C THR A 155 6.13 3.55 5.33
N TRP A 156 4.89 3.85 4.99
CA TRP A 156 4.54 4.40 3.69
C TRP A 156 3.64 5.62 3.82
N GLN A 157 3.57 6.41 2.77
CA GLN A 157 2.69 7.57 2.65
C GLN A 157 2.23 7.74 1.20
N PHE A 158 1.13 8.44 0.99
CA PHE A 158 0.69 8.80 -0.36
C PHE A 158 1.65 9.83 -0.98
N VAL A 159 1.88 9.70 -2.30
CA VAL A 159 2.65 10.69 -3.08
C VAL A 159 1.92 12.03 -3.10
N ASP A 160 0.60 11.99 -3.35
CA ASP A 160 -0.23 13.17 -3.37
C ASP A 160 -0.49 13.66 -1.94
N HIS A 161 0.22 14.69 -1.58
CA HIS A 161 0.09 15.40 -0.32
C HIS A 161 -1.08 16.42 -0.41
N CYS A 162 -2.24 15.94 -0.87
CA CYS A 162 -3.45 16.73 -0.71
C CYS A 162 -3.84 16.66 0.76
N PRO A 163 -3.74 17.75 1.52
CA PRO A 163 -4.48 17.84 2.75
C PRO A 163 -5.95 17.75 2.35
N HIS A 164 -6.52 16.55 2.39
CA HIS A 164 -7.96 16.39 2.34
C HIS A 164 -8.54 16.94 3.66
N LEU A 165 -8.41 18.23 3.85
CA LEU A 165 -9.44 18.98 4.50
C LEU A 165 -10.64 18.90 3.53
N GLN A 166 -11.42 17.85 3.64
CA GLN A 166 -12.82 17.97 3.38
C GLN A 166 -13.37 18.93 4.48
N THR A 167 -13.01 20.17 4.36
CA THR A 167 -13.96 21.18 4.71
C THR A 167 -15.12 20.85 3.77
N SER A 168 -16.15 20.20 4.29
CA SER A 168 -17.46 20.31 3.68
C SER A 168 -17.59 21.78 3.40
N ALA A 169 -17.42 22.13 2.14
CA ALA A 169 -17.57 23.50 1.70
C ALA A 169 -19.03 23.84 1.93
N LYS A 170 -19.32 24.25 3.13
CA LYS A 170 -20.37 25.23 3.33
C LYS A 170 -19.82 26.47 2.69
N THR A 171 -20.15 26.57 1.40
CA THR A 171 -20.45 27.81 0.70
C THR A 171 -19.92 29.09 1.34
N ASP A 172 -19.01 29.71 0.61
CA ASP A 172 -18.82 31.16 0.46
C ASP A 172 -18.60 32.06 1.69
N GLU A 173 -18.74 31.60 2.91
CA GLU A 173 -18.58 32.49 4.08
C GLU A 173 -17.17 32.51 4.70
N SER A 174 -16.21 31.77 4.16
CA SER A 174 -14.84 31.71 4.69
C SER A 174 -13.79 32.43 3.85
N ARG A 175 -14.19 33.25 2.87
CA ARG A 175 -13.25 34.14 2.20
C ARG A 175 -12.95 35.31 3.11
N ILE A 176 -11.73 35.35 3.63
CA ILE A 176 -11.19 36.46 4.43
C ILE A 176 -11.21 37.78 3.64
N PHE A 177 -11.30 37.69 2.29
CA PHE A 177 -11.41 38.81 1.39
C PHE A 177 -12.74 38.74 0.67
N THR A 178 -13.72 39.51 1.10
CA THR A 178 -14.95 39.76 0.37
C THR A 178 -14.70 40.71 -0.78
N GLU A 179 -15.49 40.62 -1.88
CA GLU A 179 -15.36 41.40 -3.10
C GLU A 179 -15.15 42.92 -2.95
N PRO A 180 -15.61 43.61 -1.89
CA PRO A 180 -15.35 45.04 -1.73
C PRO A 180 -13.86 45.39 -1.58
N TYR A 181 -12.99 44.42 -1.22
CA TYR A 181 -11.56 44.71 -1.06
C TYR A 181 -10.78 44.77 -2.38
N ASN A 182 -11.33 44.20 -3.45
CA ASN A 182 -10.67 44.21 -4.76
C ASN A 182 -10.91 45.50 -5.57
N GLN A 183 -11.82 46.37 -5.11
CA GLN A 183 -12.13 47.61 -5.84
C GLN A 183 -11.32 48.83 -5.37
N THR A 184 -10.52 48.71 -4.31
CA THR A 184 -9.79 49.85 -3.72
C THR A 184 -8.33 49.91 -4.13
N PHE A 185 -7.84 48.98 -4.95
CA PHE A 185 -6.46 48.99 -5.46
C PHE A 185 -6.44 49.06 -7.01
N ASN A 186 -6.99 50.12 -7.55
CA ASN A 186 -6.71 50.59 -8.91
C ASN A 186 -6.03 51.95 -8.85
#